data_120bf7d551da22bedf7ef2bc721420bb
#
_entry.id   120bf7d551da22bedf7ef2bc721420bb
#
_cell.length_a   1.000
_cell.length_b   1.000
_cell.length_c   1.000
_cell.angle_alpha   90.00
_cell.angle_beta   90.00
_cell.angle_gamma   90.00
#
_symmetry.space_group_name_H-M   'P 1'
#
loop_
_entity.id
_entity.type
_entity.pdbx_description
1 polymer ?
#
loop_
_entity_poly.entity_id
_entity_poly.type
_entity_poly.pdbx_seq_one_letter_code
_entity_poly.pdbx_strand_id
1 'polypeptide(L)'
;MTRRIWRRRLPALDTIGEYNTAFMQLESGAVDAVACDLSIAQYQLAAKPDAYTQLDEPLSSEHYAVGFKKGDTKSADAVAESLKALYDDGTVKDLCDKYASYGLSFDNWVLK
;
A
#
# COMPACT_ATOMS: atom_id res chain seq x y z
N MET A 1 -14.66 -5.73 -4.83
CA MET A 1 -15.24 -5.68 -6.19
C MET A 1 -14.19 -5.81 -7.31
N THR A 2 -12.94 -5.68 -7.04
CA THR A 2 -11.82 -5.65 -8.01
C THR A 2 -11.42 -7.03 -8.57
N ARG A 3 -11.71 -8.13 -7.88
CA ARG A 3 -11.32 -9.51 -8.29
C ARG A 3 -11.89 -10.00 -9.63
N ARG A 4 -12.98 -9.40 -10.17
CA ARG A 4 -13.65 -9.91 -11.38
C ARG A 4 -13.08 -9.39 -12.70
N ILE A 5 -12.42 -8.24 -12.71
CA ILE A 5 -12.00 -7.59 -13.97
C ILE A 5 -10.73 -8.24 -14.52
N TRP A 6 -9.78 -8.57 -13.64
CA TRP A 6 -8.48 -9.09 -14.03
C TRP A 6 -8.47 -10.56 -14.42
N ARG A 7 -9.36 -11.40 -13.82
CA ARG A 7 -9.51 -12.81 -14.20
C ARG A 7 -9.86 -13.04 -15.69
N ARG A 8 -10.39 -12.04 -16.38
CA ARG A 8 -10.71 -12.15 -17.82
C ARG A 8 -9.53 -11.83 -18.74
N ARG A 9 -8.47 -11.24 -18.23
CA ARG A 9 -7.30 -10.80 -19.01
C ARG A 9 -6.04 -11.59 -18.69
N LEU A 10 -5.97 -12.25 -17.56
CA LEU A 10 -4.83 -13.06 -17.15
C LEU A 10 -5.11 -14.53 -17.39
N PRO A 11 -4.14 -15.30 -17.91
CA PRO A 11 -4.31 -16.75 -18.16
C PRO A 11 -4.49 -17.53 -16.86
N ALA A 12 -3.87 -17.10 -15.76
CA ALA A 12 -4.00 -17.66 -14.42
C ALA A 12 -3.93 -16.57 -13.34
N LEU A 13 -4.56 -16.80 -12.20
CA LEU A 13 -4.47 -15.95 -11.01
C LEU A 13 -4.48 -16.83 -9.77
N ASP A 14 -3.34 -16.90 -9.11
CA ASP A 14 -3.17 -17.61 -7.85
C ASP A 14 -3.27 -16.62 -6.68
N THR A 15 -3.92 -17.05 -5.59
CA THR A 15 -4.00 -16.24 -4.37
C THR A 15 -3.06 -16.84 -3.34
N ILE A 16 -2.11 -16.03 -2.87
CA ILE A 16 -1.08 -16.42 -1.91
C ILE A 16 -1.30 -15.63 -0.62
N GLY A 17 -1.22 -16.32 0.53
CA GLY A 17 -1.48 -15.73 1.84
C GLY A 17 -0.34 -14.86 2.38
N GLU A 18 0.87 -15.01 1.83
CA GLU A 18 2.09 -14.40 2.34
C GLU A 18 2.83 -13.65 1.23
N TYR A 19 3.13 -12.38 1.44
CA TYR A 19 3.85 -11.56 0.44
C TYR A 19 5.25 -12.11 0.12
N ASN A 20 6.01 -12.54 1.13
CA ASN A 20 7.35 -13.10 0.88
C ASN A 20 7.30 -14.31 -0.03
N THR A 21 6.32 -15.19 0.14
CA THR A 21 6.12 -16.36 -0.72
C THR A 21 5.79 -15.94 -2.15
N ALA A 22 4.98 -14.89 -2.34
CA ALA A 22 4.65 -14.38 -3.66
C ALA A 22 5.89 -13.84 -4.38
N PHE A 23 6.74 -13.07 -3.70
CA PHE A 23 7.98 -12.54 -4.28
C PHE A 23 9.02 -13.65 -4.54
N MET A 24 9.11 -14.67 -3.69
CA MET A 24 9.95 -15.85 -3.98
C MET A 24 9.49 -16.61 -5.23
N GLN A 25 8.19 -16.71 -5.47
CA GLN A 25 7.65 -17.32 -6.68
C GLN A 25 7.96 -16.47 -7.93
N LEU A 26 7.91 -15.15 -7.82
CA LEU A 26 8.33 -14.24 -8.89
C LEU A 26 9.83 -14.41 -9.20
N GLU A 27 10.68 -14.44 -8.19
CA GLU A 27 12.13 -14.64 -8.36
C GLU A 27 12.49 -16.00 -8.97
N SER A 28 11.76 -17.05 -8.62
CA SER A 28 11.97 -18.40 -9.18
C SER A 28 11.39 -18.58 -10.58
N GLY A 29 10.61 -17.60 -11.08
CA GLY A 29 9.92 -17.70 -12.35
C GLY A 29 8.66 -18.59 -12.32
N ALA A 30 8.18 -18.95 -11.13
CA ALA A 30 6.93 -19.71 -10.99
C ALA A 30 5.69 -18.86 -11.31
N VAL A 31 5.79 -17.53 -11.15
CA VAL A 31 4.81 -16.55 -11.60
C VAL A 31 5.51 -15.43 -12.36
N ASP A 32 4.79 -14.81 -13.30
CA ASP A 32 5.32 -13.73 -14.14
C ASP A 32 5.14 -12.34 -13.49
N ALA A 33 4.20 -12.20 -12.56
CA ALA A 33 3.91 -10.94 -11.88
C ALA A 33 3.28 -11.17 -10.51
N VAL A 34 3.46 -10.21 -9.62
CA VAL A 34 2.83 -10.15 -8.30
C VAL A 34 1.98 -8.90 -8.21
N ALA A 35 0.73 -9.05 -7.74
CA ALA A 35 -0.16 -7.95 -7.40
C ALA A 35 -0.26 -7.83 -5.88
N CYS A 36 0.13 -6.69 -5.35
CA CYS A 36 0.13 -6.42 -3.91
C CYS A 36 -0.09 -4.93 -3.63
N ASP A 37 -0.17 -4.57 -2.35
CA ASP A 37 -0.22 -3.18 -1.93
C ASP A 37 1.05 -2.42 -2.33
N LEU A 38 0.88 -1.15 -2.69
CA LEU A 38 1.99 -0.31 -3.15
C LEU A 38 3.12 -0.22 -2.13
N SER A 39 2.79 -0.09 -0.84
CA SER A 39 3.78 -0.02 0.24
C SER A 39 4.65 -1.28 0.33
N ILE A 40 4.06 -2.45 0.11
CA ILE A 40 4.78 -3.73 0.06
C ILE A 40 5.69 -3.79 -1.18
N ALA A 41 5.18 -3.41 -2.34
CA ALA A 41 5.96 -3.36 -3.57
C ALA A 41 7.18 -2.41 -3.42
N GLN A 42 6.97 -1.21 -2.90
CA GLN A 42 8.03 -0.22 -2.70
C GLN A 42 9.09 -0.70 -1.71
N TYR A 43 8.69 -1.39 -0.64
CA TYR A 43 9.64 -2.00 0.29
C TYR A 43 10.53 -3.05 -0.39
N GLN A 44 9.95 -3.93 -1.21
CA GLN A 44 10.70 -4.96 -1.95
C GLN A 44 11.62 -4.33 -3.01
N LEU A 45 11.15 -3.32 -3.73
CA LEU A 45 11.95 -2.57 -4.70
C LEU A 45 13.14 -1.85 -4.03
N ALA A 46 12.91 -1.23 -2.86
CA ALA A 46 13.99 -0.59 -2.12
C ALA A 46 15.05 -1.60 -1.64
N ALA A 47 14.63 -2.81 -1.26
CA ALA A 47 15.54 -3.87 -0.84
C ALA A 47 16.30 -4.53 -2.01
N LYS A 48 15.67 -4.63 -3.19
CA LYS A 48 16.22 -5.31 -4.38
C LYS A 48 15.90 -4.51 -5.66
N PRO A 49 16.53 -3.35 -5.87
CA PRO A 49 16.16 -2.42 -6.95
C PRO A 49 16.34 -3.00 -8.35
N ASP A 50 17.26 -3.95 -8.52
CA ASP A 50 17.56 -4.57 -9.82
C ASP A 50 16.75 -5.86 -10.09
N ALA A 51 15.98 -6.34 -9.09
CA ALA A 51 15.26 -7.62 -9.20
C ALA A 51 13.84 -7.45 -9.73
N TYR A 52 13.23 -6.29 -9.54
CA TYR A 52 11.83 -6.06 -9.84
C TYR A 52 11.61 -4.75 -10.58
N THR A 53 10.53 -4.69 -11.36
CA THR A 53 10.03 -3.47 -11.99
C THR A 53 8.57 -3.29 -11.61
N GLN A 54 8.21 -2.10 -11.14
CA GLN A 54 6.83 -1.72 -10.93
C GLN A 54 6.23 -1.24 -12.25
N LEU A 55 5.01 -1.69 -12.57
CA LEU A 55 4.28 -1.16 -13.73
C LEU A 55 3.66 0.20 -13.39
N ASP A 56 3.61 1.08 -14.38
CA ASP A 56 3.09 2.45 -14.22
C ASP A 56 1.59 2.49 -13.96
N GLU A 57 0.83 1.55 -14.54
CA GLU A 57 -0.63 1.48 -14.39
C GLU A 57 -1.00 0.71 -13.12
N PRO A 58 -1.60 1.36 -12.10
CA PRO A 58 -2.04 0.68 -10.90
C PRO A 58 -3.29 -0.17 -11.15
N LEU A 59 -3.41 -1.29 -10.44
CA LEU A 59 -4.59 -2.15 -10.51
C LEU A 59 -5.84 -1.52 -9.89
N SER A 60 -5.65 -0.72 -8.84
CA SER A 60 -6.67 0.02 -8.13
C SER A 60 -6.05 1.16 -7.33
N SER A 61 -6.87 2.11 -6.91
CA SER A 61 -6.51 3.11 -5.92
C SER A 61 -7.40 2.92 -4.70
N GLU A 62 -6.80 2.95 -3.52
CA GLU A 62 -7.51 2.78 -2.26
C GLU A 62 -6.96 3.72 -1.18
N HIS A 63 -7.73 3.90 -0.11
CA HIS A 63 -7.31 4.67 1.05
C HIS A 63 -7.11 3.74 2.25
N TYR A 64 -6.06 3.99 3.02
CA TYR A 64 -5.92 3.40 4.34
C TYR A 64 -6.81 4.13 5.34
N ALA A 65 -7.39 3.39 6.27
CA ALA A 65 -8.24 3.94 7.30
C ALA A 65 -8.00 3.27 8.66
N VAL A 66 -8.24 3.99 9.73
CA VAL A 66 -8.27 3.44 11.08
C VAL A 66 -9.69 3.03 11.42
N GLY A 67 -9.89 1.74 11.71
CA GLY A 67 -11.20 1.18 12.08
C GLY A 67 -11.42 1.20 13.59
N PHE A 68 -12.65 1.52 13.99
CA PHE A 68 -13.09 1.52 15.38
C PHE A 68 -14.30 0.59 15.59
N LYS A 69 -14.54 0.18 16.83
CA LYS A 69 -15.75 -0.55 17.18
C LYS A 69 -16.99 0.31 16.83
N LYS A 70 -18.00 -0.32 16.27
CA LYS A 70 -19.27 0.35 15.96
C LYS A 70 -19.83 1.07 17.20
N GLY A 71 -20.05 2.39 17.08
CA GLY A 71 -20.56 3.25 18.15
C GLY A 71 -19.47 3.91 19.00
N ASP A 72 -18.19 3.58 18.83
CA ASP A 72 -17.08 4.25 19.51
C ASP A 72 -16.65 5.51 18.73
N THR A 73 -17.54 6.47 18.66
CA THR A 73 -17.29 7.76 18.01
C THR A 73 -16.27 8.60 18.78
N LYS A 74 -16.23 8.49 20.11
CA LYS A 74 -15.30 9.25 20.94
C LYS A 74 -13.84 8.93 20.60
N SER A 75 -13.50 7.66 20.47
CA SER A 75 -12.13 7.25 20.10
C SER A 75 -11.81 7.62 18.66
N ALA A 76 -12.78 7.48 17.74
CA ALA A 76 -12.62 7.85 16.34
C ALA A 76 -12.36 9.36 16.19
N ASP A 77 -13.13 10.21 16.87
CA ASP A 77 -12.98 11.67 16.83
C ASP A 77 -11.64 12.10 17.44
N ALA A 78 -11.25 11.53 18.58
CA ALA A 78 -9.96 11.84 19.24
C ALA A 78 -8.76 11.49 18.36
N VAL A 79 -8.79 10.35 17.67
CA VAL A 79 -7.72 9.97 16.73
C VAL A 79 -7.72 10.89 15.49
N ALA A 80 -8.90 11.21 14.94
CA ALA A 80 -9.00 12.11 13.80
C ALA A 80 -8.45 13.51 14.12
N GLU A 81 -8.81 14.07 15.28
CA GLU A 81 -8.29 15.36 15.74
C GLU A 81 -6.76 15.32 15.94
N SER A 82 -6.23 14.25 16.53
CA SER A 82 -4.80 14.09 16.72
C SER A 82 -4.06 13.99 15.38
N LEU A 83 -4.59 13.27 14.41
CA LEU A 83 -4.00 13.16 13.07
C LEU A 83 -4.01 14.50 12.33
N LYS A 84 -5.06 15.31 12.49
CA LYS A 84 -5.11 16.66 11.93
C LYS A 84 -4.08 17.58 12.59
N ALA A 85 -3.94 17.53 13.91
CA ALA A 85 -2.93 18.30 14.61
C ALA A 85 -1.50 17.95 14.15
N LEU A 86 -1.20 16.68 13.94
CA LEU A 86 0.08 16.22 13.38
C LEU A 86 0.28 16.62 11.91
N TYR A 87 -0.78 16.78 11.14
CA TYR A 87 -0.71 17.35 9.80
C TYR A 87 -0.38 18.84 9.85
N ASP A 88 -1.05 19.59 10.72
CA ASP A 88 -0.92 21.04 10.85
C ASP A 88 0.46 21.46 11.41
N ASP A 89 1.03 20.67 12.31
CA ASP A 89 2.35 20.95 12.90
C ASP A 89 3.54 20.50 12.04
N GLY A 90 3.26 19.85 10.89
CA GLY A 90 4.28 19.41 9.94
C GLY A 90 4.83 18.00 10.19
N THR A 91 4.47 17.33 11.29
CA THR A 91 4.97 15.99 11.65
C THR A 91 4.68 14.97 10.56
N VAL A 92 3.47 15.00 9.98
CA VAL A 92 3.10 14.09 8.87
C VAL A 92 4.00 14.30 7.66
N LYS A 93 4.30 15.56 7.31
CA LYS A 93 5.21 15.86 6.21
C LYS A 93 6.61 15.32 6.46
N ASP A 94 7.16 15.55 7.65
CA ASP A 94 8.49 15.09 8.02
C ASP A 94 8.59 13.55 7.99
N LEU A 95 7.55 12.86 8.41
CA LEU A 95 7.48 11.39 8.33
C LEU A 95 7.40 10.90 6.87
N CYS A 96 6.61 11.56 6.03
CA CYS A 96 6.55 11.22 4.60
C CYS A 96 7.91 11.42 3.93
N ASP A 97 8.59 12.53 4.20
CA ASP A 97 9.91 12.81 3.67
C ASP A 97 10.95 11.79 4.15
N LYS A 98 10.91 11.43 5.44
CA LYS A 98 11.79 10.40 6.03
C LYS A 98 11.65 9.04 5.37
N TYR A 99 10.44 8.66 4.99
CA TYR A 99 10.13 7.36 4.41
C TYR A 99 9.81 7.41 2.91
N ALA A 100 10.22 8.48 2.22
CA ALA A 100 9.97 8.66 0.79
C ALA A 100 10.58 7.54 -0.06
N SER A 101 11.74 6.98 0.34
CA SER A 101 12.37 5.85 -0.34
C SER A 101 11.53 4.56 -0.32
N TYR A 102 10.55 4.48 0.57
CA TYR A 102 9.57 3.37 0.66
C TYR A 102 8.23 3.72 0.01
N GLY A 103 8.18 4.77 -0.80
CA GLY A 103 6.98 5.16 -1.57
C GLY A 103 5.98 6.03 -0.82
N LEU A 104 6.29 6.50 0.39
CA LEU A 104 5.44 7.45 1.08
C LEU A 104 5.54 8.83 0.41
N SER A 105 4.38 9.48 0.21
CA SER A 105 4.28 10.84 -0.30
C SER A 105 3.26 11.63 0.52
N PHE A 106 3.62 12.85 0.89
CA PHE A 106 2.73 13.78 1.58
C PHE A 106 1.50 14.17 0.73
N ASP A 107 1.64 14.15 -0.61
CA ASP A 107 0.54 14.44 -1.53
C ASP A 107 -0.60 13.41 -1.45
N ASN A 108 -0.30 12.20 -0.98
CA ASN A 108 -1.27 11.12 -0.80
C ASN A 108 -2.06 11.21 0.52
N TRP A 109 -1.71 12.17 1.39
CA TRP A 109 -2.40 12.37 2.65
C TRP A 109 -3.78 13.00 2.42
N VAL A 110 -4.84 12.36 2.93
CA VAL A 110 -6.23 12.76 2.64
C VAL A 110 -6.96 13.44 3.82
N LEU A 111 -6.47 13.27 5.05
CA LEU A 111 -7.06 13.89 6.24
C LEU A 111 -6.39 15.24 6.51
N LYS A 112 -7.07 16.32 6.11
CA LYS A 112 -6.61 17.72 6.25
C LYS A 112 -7.52 18.49 7.17
#